data_18bfde2748254b2b104c97d159532f23
#
_entry.id   18bfde2748254b2b104c97d159532f23
#
_cell.length_a   1.000
_cell.length_b   1.000
_cell.length_c   1.000
_cell.angle_alpha   90.00
_cell.angle_beta   90.00
_cell.angle_gamma   90.00
#
_symmetry.space_group_name_H-M   'P 1'
#
loop_
_entity.id
_entity.type
_entity.pdbx_description
1 polymer ?
#
loop_
_entity_poly.entity_id
_entity_poly.type
_entity_poly.pdbx_seq_one_letter_code
_entity_poly.pdbx_strand_id
1 'polypeptide(L)'
;ADTAVGGNFGAFTTNRPAHAAAALGCGWTLIGHCEERNDKAGILAEAGVTDTAAVNRLLNQEVKAAQAAGLKVLYCIGEKSEEQEQWQQVLGDQLSIGLDGADKSRVVIAYEPIWSIGPGKTPADKPYIEKIARFVKEQTGGLDVVYGGGLKADNAAMLASIADIDGGLIALTRFSGEIGFYPEEYLEIIRLYLGH
;
A
#
# COMPACT_ATOMS: atom_id res chain seq x y z
N ALA A 1 -0.24 -9.41 -13.64
CA ALA A 1 0.55 -8.46 -14.44
C ALA A 1 -0.09 -8.28 -15.81
N ASP A 2 -0.23 -7.05 -16.26
CA ASP A 2 -0.70 -6.79 -17.63
C ASP A 2 0.44 -7.09 -18.60
N THR A 3 0.37 -8.28 -19.21
CA THR A 3 1.31 -8.71 -20.25
C THR A 3 0.78 -8.47 -21.65
N ALA A 4 -0.38 -7.81 -21.79
CA ALA A 4 -0.95 -7.49 -23.07
C ALA A 4 -0.10 -6.43 -23.77
N VAL A 5 0.71 -6.88 -24.70
CA VAL A 5 1.37 -6.01 -25.68
C VAL A 5 0.37 -5.68 -26.77
N GLY A 6 0.40 -4.46 -27.31
CA GLY A 6 -0.59 -3.98 -28.27
C GLY A 6 -0.93 -5.01 -29.34
N GLY A 7 -2.22 -5.22 -29.56
CA GLY A 7 -2.75 -6.17 -30.54
C GLY A 7 -3.26 -7.51 -29.99
N ASN A 8 -3.07 -7.81 -28.72
CA ASN A 8 -3.56 -9.03 -28.09
C ASN A 8 -4.99 -8.87 -27.53
N PHE A 9 -5.89 -8.31 -28.30
CA PHE A 9 -7.29 -8.17 -27.92
C PHE A 9 -7.97 -9.53 -27.74
N GLY A 10 -8.65 -9.71 -26.59
CA GLY A 10 -9.34 -10.96 -26.24
C GLY A 10 -8.45 -12.06 -25.65
N ALA A 11 -7.13 -11.85 -25.56
CA ALA A 11 -6.24 -12.68 -24.77
C ALA A 11 -6.26 -12.25 -23.30
N PHE A 12 -5.85 -13.12 -22.39
CA PHE A 12 -5.75 -12.82 -20.93
C PHE A 12 -7.09 -12.45 -20.27
N THR A 13 -8.13 -13.18 -20.58
CA THR A 13 -9.51 -12.92 -20.12
C THR A 13 -9.68 -12.98 -18.59
N THR A 14 -8.74 -13.60 -17.88
CA THR A 14 -8.75 -13.70 -16.40
C THR A 14 -8.01 -12.54 -15.73
N ASN A 15 -7.21 -11.78 -16.44
CA ASN A 15 -6.47 -10.64 -15.92
C ASN A 15 -7.31 -9.37 -16.02
N ARG A 16 -7.04 -8.43 -15.13
CA ARG A 16 -7.60 -7.08 -15.18
C ARG A 16 -6.53 -6.14 -15.74
N PRO A 17 -6.51 -5.86 -17.04
CA PRO A 17 -5.49 -5.02 -17.65
C PRO A 17 -5.55 -3.59 -17.11
N ALA A 18 -4.40 -3.00 -16.83
CA ALA A 18 -4.30 -1.63 -16.35
C ALA A 18 -4.93 -0.63 -17.34
N HIS A 19 -4.81 -0.89 -18.65
CA HIS A 19 -5.47 -0.09 -19.69
C HIS A 19 -6.99 -0.13 -19.61
N ALA A 20 -7.60 -1.25 -19.19
CA ALA A 20 -9.05 -1.31 -19.00
C ALA A 20 -9.50 -0.44 -17.83
N ALA A 21 -8.76 -0.44 -16.72
CA ALA A 21 -9.02 0.45 -15.60
C ALA A 21 -8.90 1.93 -16.00
N ALA A 22 -7.84 2.29 -16.73
CA ALA A 22 -7.66 3.65 -17.24
C ALA A 22 -8.80 4.06 -18.20
N ALA A 23 -9.25 3.15 -19.10
CA ALA A 23 -10.37 3.40 -20.01
C ALA A 23 -11.72 3.59 -19.28
N LEU A 24 -11.87 3.02 -18.09
CA LEU A 24 -13.02 3.24 -17.19
C LEU A 24 -12.92 4.53 -16.36
N GLY A 25 -11.87 5.33 -16.55
CA GLY A 25 -11.68 6.61 -15.88
C GLY A 25 -10.94 6.51 -14.56
N CYS A 26 -10.34 5.36 -14.21
CA CYS A 26 -9.48 5.27 -13.03
C CYS A 26 -8.22 6.11 -13.21
N GLY A 27 -7.90 6.94 -12.23
CA GLY A 27 -6.65 7.71 -12.20
C GLY A 27 -5.56 7.06 -11.35
N TRP A 28 -5.94 6.14 -10.47
CA TRP A 28 -5.08 5.50 -9.48
C TRP A 28 -5.35 4.01 -9.40
N THR A 29 -4.33 3.27 -8.98
CA THR A 29 -4.46 1.87 -8.56
C THR A 29 -3.67 1.63 -7.28
N LEU A 30 -4.10 0.66 -6.48
CA LEU A 30 -3.42 0.19 -5.29
C LEU A 30 -2.68 -1.11 -5.65
N ILE A 31 -1.39 -1.20 -5.32
CA ILE A 31 -0.52 -2.35 -5.61
C ILE A 31 0.30 -2.68 -4.38
N GLY A 32 0.44 -3.97 -4.08
CA GLY A 32 1.28 -4.47 -3.00
C GLY A 32 0.62 -4.49 -1.63
N HIS A 33 -0.72 -4.36 -1.55
CA HIS A 33 -1.46 -4.55 -0.31
C HIS A 33 -1.10 -5.89 0.35
N CYS A 34 -1.19 -5.97 1.67
CA CYS A 34 -0.77 -7.16 2.42
C CYS A 34 -1.47 -8.45 1.94
N GLU A 35 -2.74 -8.38 1.56
CA GLU A 35 -3.48 -9.52 1.00
C GLU A 35 -2.91 -9.96 -0.34
N GLU A 36 -2.62 -9.03 -1.24
CA GLU A 36 -2.01 -9.32 -2.53
C GLU A 36 -0.61 -9.94 -2.37
N ARG A 37 0.21 -9.41 -1.45
CA ARG A 37 1.51 -10.00 -1.14
C ARG A 37 1.40 -11.41 -0.61
N ASN A 38 0.46 -11.66 0.29
CA ASN A 38 0.21 -12.98 0.87
C ASN A 38 -0.29 -13.97 -0.19
N ASP A 39 -1.20 -13.56 -1.07
CA ASP A 39 -1.72 -14.39 -2.15
C ASP A 39 -0.60 -14.81 -3.13
N LYS A 40 0.20 -13.83 -3.60
CA LYS A 40 1.35 -14.12 -4.46
C LYS A 40 2.40 -15.02 -3.77
N ALA A 41 2.69 -14.77 -2.50
CA ALA A 41 3.61 -15.59 -1.72
C ALA A 41 3.10 -17.02 -1.57
N GLY A 42 1.80 -17.20 -1.34
CA GLY A 42 1.16 -18.52 -1.26
C GLY A 42 1.29 -19.30 -2.56
N ILE A 43 1.00 -18.66 -3.70
CA ILE A 43 1.14 -19.29 -5.03
C ILE A 43 2.60 -19.70 -5.29
N LEU A 44 3.57 -18.84 -4.96
CA LEU A 44 4.99 -19.14 -5.12
C LEU A 44 5.43 -20.29 -4.21
N ALA A 45 4.96 -20.33 -2.98
CA ALA A 45 5.26 -21.39 -2.02
C ALA A 45 4.77 -22.77 -2.50
N GLU A 46 3.55 -22.85 -3.06
CA GLU A 46 3.03 -24.08 -3.69
C GLU A 46 3.93 -24.54 -4.86
N ALA A 47 4.58 -23.62 -5.54
CA ALA A 47 5.56 -23.93 -6.59
C ALA A 47 6.97 -24.20 -6.05
N GLY A 48 7.17 -24.26 -4.73
CA GLY A 48 8.46 -24.49 -4.08
C GLY A 48 9.39 -23.27 -4.09
N VAL A 49 8.89 -22.08 -4.38
CA VAL A 49 9.66 -20.83 -4.37
C VAL A 49 9.45 -20.10 -3.05
N THR A 50 10.51 -19.93 -2.28
CA THR A 50 10.50 -19.26 -0.96
C THR A 50 11.19 -17.88 -1.00
N ASP A 51 11.64 -17.44 -2.17
CA ASP A 51 12.29 -16.15 -2.36
C ASP A 51 11.27 -14.99 -2.25
N THR A 52 11.30 -14.25 -1.14
CA THR A 52 10.43 -13.09 -0.91
C THR A 52 10.66 -11.96 -1.92
N ALA A 53 11.86 -11.85 -2.49
CA ALA A 53 12.15 -10.89 -3.56
C ALA A 53 11.35 -11.20 -4.84
N ALA A 54 10.92 -12.44 -5.05
CA ALA A 54 10.08 -12.79 -6.19
C ALA A 54 8.73 -12.05 -6.15
N VAL A 55 8.11 -11.91 -4.97
CA VAL A 55 6.88 -11.13 -4.79
C VAL A 55 7.13 -9.66 -5.17
N ASN A 56 8.21 -9.06 -4.67
CA ASN A 56 8.55 -7.66 -4.97
C ASN A 56 8.80 -7.43 -6.48
N ARG A 57 9.44 -8.39 -7.17
CA ARG A 57 9.63 -8.32 -8.62
C ARG A 57 8.33 -8.41 -9.40
N LEU A 58 7.38 -9.27 -8.97
CA LEU A 58 6.05 -9.34 -9.58
C LEU A 58 5.30 -8.03 -9.42
N LEU A 59 5.28 -7.47 -8.21
CA LEU A 59 4.65 -6.18 -7.94
C LEU A 59 5.31 -5.03 -8.72
N ASN A 60 6.63 -5.06 -8.92
CA ASN A 60 7.32 -4.11 -9.79
C ASN A 60 6.80 -4.13 -11.24
N GLN A 61 6.54 -5.32 -11.78
CA GLN A 61 5.95 -5.43 -13.12
C GLN A 61 4.56 -4.82 -13.16
N GLU A 62 3.76 -4.99 -12.12
CA GLU A 62 2.42 -4.39 -12.02
C GLU A 62 2.49 -2.86 -11.90
N VAL A 63 3.42 -2.33 -11.11
CA VAL A 63 3.67 -0.87 -11.02
C VAL A 63 4.00 -0.30 -12.40
N LYS A 64 4.92 -0.92 -13.13
CA LYS A 64 5.32 -0.49 -14.48
C LYS A 64 4.17 -0.57 -15.48
N ALA A 65 3.38 -1.65 -15.43
CA ALA A 65 2.20 -1.81 -16.28
C ALA A 65 1.12 -0.75 -16.00
N ALA A 66 0.86 -0.46 -14.72
CA ALA A 66 -0.07 0.59 -14.31
C ALA A 66 0.38 1.97 -14.82
N GLN A 67 1.65 2.30 -14.65
CA GLN A 67 2.21 3.57 -15.12
C GLN A 67 2.20 3.68 -16.64
N ALA A 68 2.49 2.61 -17.37
CA ALA A 68 2.39 2.57 -18.82
C ALA A 68 0.96 2.81 -19.32
N ALA A 69 -0.05 2.40 -18.54
CA ALA A 69 -1.45 2.66 -18.81
C ALA A 69 -1.93 4.07 -18.41
N GLY A 70 -1.06 4.89 -17.83
CA GLY A 70 -1.40 6.25 -17.41
C GLY A 70 -1.85 6.37 -15.95
N LEU A 71 -1.90 5.30 -15.16
CA LEU A 71 -2.31 5.32 -13.76
C LEU A 71 -1.20 5.84 -12.84
N LYS A 72 -1.60 6.48 -11.75
CA LYS A 72 -0.76 6.67 -10.57
C LYS A 72 -0.90 5.46 -9.64
N VAL A 73 0.10 5.23 -8.80
CA VAL A 73 0.17 4.03 -7.96
C VAL A 73 0.21 4.43 -6.48
N LEU A 74 -0.69 3.86 -5.70
CA LEU A 74 -0.56 3.77 -4.25
C LEU A 74 0.12 2.45 -3.94
N TYR A 75 1.42 2.51 -3.62
CA TYR A 75 2.24 1.32 -3.41
C TYR A 75 2.30 0.96 -1.93
N CYS A 76 1.72 -0.19 -1.58
CA CYS A 76 1.64 -0.66 -0.20
C CYS A 76 2.89 -1.44 0.19
N ILE A 77 3.43 -1.09 1.34
CA ILE A 77 4.54 -1.76 2.01
C ILE A 77 4.18 -2.03 3.47
N GLY A 78 4.77 -3.06 4.04
CA GLY A 78 4.56 -3.39 5.45
C GLY A 78 5.30 -4.65 5.85
N GLU A 79 5.59 -4.75 7.12
CA GLU A 79 6.23 -5.90 7.76
C GLU A 79 5.22 -6.69 8.61
N LYS A 80 5.45 -8.00 8.73
CA LYS A 80 4.71 -8.90 9.61
C LYS A 80 5.27 -8.89 11.03
N SER A 81 4.57 -9.53 11.98
CA SER A 81 5.03 -9.65 13.37
C SER A 81 6.42 -10.28 13.48
N GLU A 82 6.65 -11.34 12.74
CA GLU A 82 7.91 -12.08 12.71
C GLU A 82 9.04 -11.33 12.01
N GLU A 83 8.72 -10.27 11.27
CA GLU A 83 9.67 -9.46 10.51
C GLU A 83 10.07 -8.17 11.24
N GLN A 84 9.45 -7.85 12.39
CA GLN A 84 9.67 -6.58 13.09
C GLN A 84 11.14 -6.31 13.48
N GLU A 85 11.92 -7.33 13.79
CA GLU A 85 13.35 -7.16 14.08
C GLU A 85 14.17 -6.82 12.82
N GLN A 86 13.66 -7.19 11.65
CA GLN A 86 14.31 -7.00 10.34
C GLN A 86 13.55 -5.99 9.46
N TRP A 87 12.70 -5.16 10.07
CA TRP A 87 11.81 -4.25 9.35
C TRP A 87 12.54 -3.38 8.30
N GLN A 88 13.76 -2.93 8.59
CA GLN A 88 14.55 -2.11 7.64
C GLN A 88 14.89 -2.87 6.36
N GLN A 89 15.29 -4.12 6.49
CA GLN A 89 15.59 -4.96 5.33
C GLN A 89 14.31 -5.26 4.56
N VAL A 90 13.25 -5.66 5.26
CA VAL A 90 11.96 -6.01 4.63
C VAL A 90 11.39 -4.82 3.85
N LEU A 91 11.25 -3.66 4.49
CA LEU A 91 10.71 -2.47 3.83
C LEU A 91 11.67 -1.92 2.76
N GLY A 92 12.98 -1.97 3.01
CA GLY A 92 13.99 -1.58 2.04
C GLY A 92 13.93 -2.41 0.76
N ASP A 93 13.77 -3.73 0.87
CA ASP A 93 13.62 -4.63 -0.29
C ASP A 93 12.27 -4.40 -1.00
N GLN A 94 11.19 -4.16 -0.25
CA GLN A 94 9.90 -3.83 -0.84
C GLN A 94 9.97 -2.54 -1.67
N LEU A 95 10.68 -1.52 -1.18
CA LEU A 95 10.86 -0.26 -1.89
C LEU A 95 11.83 -0.36 -3.06
N SER A 96 13.03 -0.88 -2.83
CA SER A 96 14.11 -0.90 -3.82
C SER A 96 13.78 -1.80 -5.01
N ILE A 97 13.25 -3.00 -4.76
CA ILE A 97 12.89 -3.96 -5.82
C ILE A 97 11.54 -3.58 -6.44
N GLY A 98 10.55 -3.25 -5.60
CA GLY A 98 9.18 -2.96 -6.06
C GLY A 98 9.06 -1.68 -6.89
N LEU A 99 9.94 -0.71 -6.67
CA LEU A 99 9.96 0.55 -7.41
C LEU A 99 11.15 0.70 -8.37
N ASP A 100 11.90 -0.40 -8.62
CA ASP A 100 13.02 -0.36 -9.56
C ASP A 100 12.57 0.05 -10.97
N GLY A 101 13.15 1.14 -11.49
CA GLY A 101 12.81 1.69 -12.79
C GLY A 101 11.39 2.26 -12.93
N ALA A 102 10.65 2.42 -11.83
CA ALA A 102 9.34 3.09 -11.84
C ALA A 102 9.48 4.61 -11.87
N ASP A 103 8.48 5.29 -12.43
CA ASP A 103 8.35 6.74 -12.34
C ASP A 103 7.85 7.13 -10.94
N LYS A 104 8.78 7.53 -10.08
CA LYS A 104 8.49 7.88 -8.69
C LYS A 104 7.55 9.09 -8.55
N SER A 105 7.50 10.01 -9.51
CA SER A 105 6.59 11.16 -9.47
C SER A 105 5.11 10.78 -9.52
N ARG A 106 4.83 9.51 -9.81
CA ARG A 106 3.48 8.94 -9.92
C ARG A 106 3.22 7.85 -8.87
N VAL A 107 3.98 7.87 -7.77
CA VAL A 107 3.86 6.91 -6.67
C VAL A 107 3.62 7.64 -5.36
N VAL A 108 2.70 7.12 -4.57
CA VAL A 108 2.53 7.42 -3.14
C VAL A 108 2.74 6.11 -2.39
N ILE A 109 3.43 6.15 -1.27
CA ILE A 109 3.66 4.96 -0.44
C ILE A 109 2.57 4.84 0.62
N ALA A 110 1.94 3.68 0.73
CA ALA A 110 1.06 3.35 1.85
C ALA A 110 1.81 2.41 2.81
N TYR A 111 2.05 2.87 4.02
CA TYR A 111 2.67 2.04 5.05
C TYR A 111 1.59 1.30 5.86
N GLU A 112 1.64 -0.02 5.82
CA GLU A 112 0.70 -0.93 6.47
C GLU A 112 1.44 -1.79 7.51
N PRO A 113 1.45 -1.42 8.81
CA PRO A 113 2.01 -2.28 9.86
C PRO A 113 1.13 -3.53 10.01
N ILE A 114 1.41 -4.60 9.26
CA ILE A 114 0.54 -5.79 9.11
C ILE A 114 0.23 -6.44 10.45
N TRP A 115 1.19 -6.39 11.39
CA TRP A 115 1.04 -6.90 12.75
C TRP A 115 0.00 -6.14 13.59
N SER A 116 -0.30 -4.90 13.24
CA SER A 116 -1.22 -4.02 13.99
C SER A 116 -2.61 -3.90 13.35
N ILE A 117 -2.82 -4.50 12.18
CA ILE A 117 -4.08 -4.39 11.42
C ILE A 117 -5.02 -5.53 11.77
N GLY A 118 -6.29 -5.20 11.98
CA GLY A 118 -7.37 -6.17 12.20
C GLY A 118 -7.99 -6.12 13.59
N PRO A 119 -9.10 -6.81 13.79
CA PRO A 119 -9.80 -6.87 15.08
C PRO A 119 -8.91 -7.40 16.19
N GLY A 120 -8.90 -6.73 17.34
CA GLY A 120 -8.15 -7.15 18.53
C GLY A 120 -6.64 -6.91 18.46
N LYS A 121 -6.13 -6.27 17.42
CA LYS A 121 -4.72 -5.88 17.33
C LYS A 121 -4.47 -4.55 18.02
N THR A 122 -3.25 -4.39 18.56
CA THR A 122 -2.80 -3.12 19.12
C THR A 122 -2.27 -2.23 17.98
N PRO A 123 -2.79 -1.01 17.82
CA PRO A 123 -2.27 -0.08 16.82
C PRO A 123 -0.79 0.23 17.04
N ALA A 124 -0.06 0.51 15.97
CA ALA A 124 1.29 1.01 16.04
C ALA A 124 1.31 2.36 16.78
N ASP A 125 2.29 2.57 17.64
CA ASP A 125 2.44 3.82 18.37
C ASP A 125 3.09 4.92 17.51
N LYS A 126 2.94 6.17 17.93
CA LYS A 126 3.48 7.33 17.22
C LYS A 126 4.98 7.22 16.95
N PRO A 127 5.85 6.90 17.92
CA PRO A 127 7.29 6.80 17.67
C PRO A 127 7.66 5.76 16.64
N TYR A 128 6.93 4.65 16.60
CA TYR A 128 7.15 3.60 15.60
C TYR A 128 6.77 4.09 14.20
N ILE A 129 5.59 4.71 14.06
CA ILE A 129 5.12 5.27 12.77
C ILE A 129 6.10 6.34 12.26
N GLU A 130 6.53 7.27 13.13
CA GLU A 130 7.53 8.30 12.79
C GLU A 130 8.84 7.70 12.28
N LYS A 131 9.33 6.68 12.96
CA LYS A 131 10.55 5.97 12.59
C LYS A 131 10.45 5.38 11.18
N ILE A 132 9.34 4.69 10.90
CA ILE A 132 9.14 4.05 9.59
C ILE A 132 8.92 5.10 8.50
N ALA A 133 8.08 6.11 8.72
CA ALA A 133 7.80 7.14 7.73
C ALA A 133 9.07 7.89 7.32
N ARG A 134 9.92 8.24 8.27
CA ARG A 134 11.24 8.86 8.02
C ARG A 134 12.12 7.96 7.17
N PHE A 135 12.24 6.69 7.55
CA PHE A 135 13.00 5.71 6.76
C PHE A 135 12.49 5.62 5.31
N VAL A 136 11.17 5.55 5.13
CA VAL A 136 10.58 5.48 3.78
C VAL A 136 10.92 6.74 2.96
N LYS A 137 10.80 7.93 3.54
CA LYS A 137 11.17 9.17 2.87
C LYS A 137 12.66 9.20 2.49
N GLU A 138 13.54 8.76 3.39
CA GLU A 138 14.98 8.67 3.12
C GLU A 138 15.28 7.69 1.98
N GLN A 139 14.67 6.50 1.98
CA GLN A 139 14.89 5.49 0.95
C GLN A 139 14.31 5.86 -0.43
N THR A 140 13.26 6.65 -0.45
CA THR A 140 12.55 7.01 -1.70
C THR A 140 12.98 8.35 -2.28
N GLY A 141 13.67 9.18 -1.51
CA GLY A 141 13.99 10.56 -1.87
C GLY A 141 12.81 11.52 -1.63
N GLY A 142 11.96 11.24 -0.64
CA GLY A 142 10.91 12.13 -0.17
C GLY A 142 9.53 11.91 -0.81
N LEU A 143 9.21 10.68 -1.25
CA LEU A 143 7.84 10.37 -1.69
C LEU A 143 6.82 10.59 -0.56
N ASP A 144 5.60 10.94 -0.94
CA ASP A 144 4.49 11.03 0.00
C ASP A 144 4.22 9.67 0.65
N VAL A 145 3.99 9.68 1.97
CA VAL A 145 3.72 8.50 2.78
C VAL A 145 2.36 8.65 3.44
N VAL A 146 1.45 7.72 3.16
CA VAL A 146 0.16 7.64 3.85
C VAL A 146 0.14 6.45 4.81
N TYR A 147 -0.50 6.62 5.96
CA TYR A 147 -0.64 5.56 6.96
C TYR A 147 -1.80 4.64 6.61
N GLY A 148 -1.52 3.34 6.45
CA GLY A 148 -2.48 2.28 6.11
C GLY A 148 -2.86 1.37 7.28
N GLY A 149 -2.42 1.67 8.50
CA GLY A 149 -2.69 0.87 9.70
C GLY A 149 -4.02 1.16 10.40
N GLY A 150 -4.98 1.80 9.70
CA GLY A 150 -6.29 2.15 10.23
C GLY A 150 -6.36 3.56 10.80
N LEU A 151 -6.50 4.54 9.93
CA LEU A 151 -6.83 5.92 10.31
C LEU A 151 -8.29 5.97 10.79
N LYS A 152 -8.49 6.48 12.01
CA LYS A 152 -9.77 6.62 12.71
C LYS A 152 -9.88 7.97 13.38
N ALA A 153 -11.07 8.29 13.88
CA ALA A 153 -11.30 9.54 14.61
C ALA A 153 -10.40 9.68 15.86
N ASP A 154 -10.14 8.57 16.58
CA ASP A 154 -9.37 8.57 17.82
C ASP A 154 -7.85 8.76 17.61
N ASN A 155 -7.32 8.48 16.42
CA ASN A 155 -5.90 8.64 16.11
C ASN A 155 -5.58 9.69 15.04
N ALA A 156 -6.60 10.31 14.44
CA ALA A 156 -6.43 11.24 13.32
C ALA A 156 -5.52 12.43 13.66
N ALA A 157 -5.74 13.08 14.80
CA ALA A 157 -4.92 14.21 15.24
C ALA A 157 -3.48 13.79 15.56
N MET A 158 -3.28 12.60 16.13
CA MET A 158 -1.95 12.05 16.38
C MET A 158 -1.21 11.82 15.07
N LEU A 159 -1.85 11.17 14.09
CA LEU A 159 -1.25 10.91 12.77
C LEU A 159 -0.93 12.21 12.03
N ALA A 160 -1.82 13.21 12.08
CA ALA A 160 -1.61 14.52 11.49
C ALA A 160 -0.43 15.28 12.12
N SER A 161 -0.05 14.95 13.37
CA SER A 161 1.11 15.54 14.05
C SER A 161 2.46 14.93 13.67
N ILE A 162 2.48 13.91 12.81
CA ILE A 162 3.70 13.26 12.31
C ILE A 162 4.13 13.95 11.02
N ALA A 163 5.28 14.61 11.06
CA ALA A 163 5.77 15.44 9.94
C ALA A 163 6.04 14.64 8.66
N ASP A 164 6.41 13.35 8.80
CA ASP A 164 6.75 12.48 7.66
C ASP A 164 5.54 11.67 7.15
N ILE A 165 4.32 11.90 7.69
CA ILE A 165 3.07 11.31 7.21
C ILE A 165 2.25 12.37 6.49
N ASP A 166 1.95 12.13 5.21
CA ASP A 166 1.25 13.05 4.32
C ASP A 166 -0.26 12.77 4.23
N GLY A 167 -0.74 11.67 4.84
CA GLY A 167 -2.15 11.31 4.81
C GLY A 167 -2.45 9.94 5.42
N GLY A 168 -3.65 9.43 5.17
CA GLY A 168 -4.07 8.11 5.63
C GLY A 168 -4.93 7.37 4.62
N LEU A 169 -4.87 6.05 4.69
CA LEU A 169 -5.71 5.14 3.91
C LEU A 169 -6.86 4.66 4.82
N ILE A 170 -8.09 4.89 4.39
CA ILE A 170 -9.29 4.53 5.14
C ILE A 170 -10.10 3.54 4.33
N ALA A 171 -10.18 2.29 4.79
CA ALA A 171 -11.03 1.26 4.20
C ALA A 171 -12.39 1.17 4.91
N LEU A 172 -12.35 1.14 6.26
CA LEU A 172 -13.53 1.13 7.11
C LEU A 172 -13.44 2.29 8.11
N THR A 173 -14.61 2.80 8.53
CA THR A 173 -14.68 3.83 9.58
C THR A 173 -15.08 3.23 10.92
N ARG A 174 -15.78 2.08 10.91
CA ARG A 174 -16.23 1.37 12.10
C ARG A 174 -15.73 -0.07 12.09
N PHE A 175 -15.05 -0.48 13.18
CA PHE A 175 -14.39 -1.79 13.34
C PHE A 175 -15.05 -2.69 14.40
N SER A 176 -16.14 -2.24 15.04
CA SER A 176 -16.89 -2.99 16.04
C SER A 176 -18.38 -2.69 15.92
N GLY A 177 -19.23 -3.59 16.39
CA GLY A 177 -20.67 -3.49 16.21
C GLY A 177 -21.07 -3.72 14.75
N GLU A 178 -21.76 -2.79 14.15
CA GLU A 178 -22.07 -2.81 12.72
C GLU A 178 -20.82 -2.32 11.95
N ILE A 179 -19.95 -3.27 11.59
CA ILE A 179 -18.70 -3.01 10.87
C ILE A 179 -19.04 -2.47 9.48
N GLY A 180 -18.37 -1.36 9.07
CA GLY A 180 -18.60 -0.80 7.74
C GLY A 180 -17.94 0.55 7.51
N PHE A 181 -18.21 1.10 6.33
CA PHE A 181 -17.85 2.45 5.95
C PHE A 181 -19.05 3.36 6.08
N TYR A 182 -18.94 4.38 6.92
CA TYR A 182 -20.01 5.37 7.17
C TYR A 182 -19.51 6.76 6.73
N PRO A 183 -20.17 7.40 5.76
CA PRO A 183 -19.72 8.68 5.19
C PRO A 183 -19.53 9.79 6.22
N GLU A 184 -20.40 9.88 7.22
CA GLU A 184 -20.33 10.90 8.28
C GLU A 184 -19.06 10.70 9.14
N GLU A 185 -18.75 9.46 9.49
CA GLU A 185 -17.55 9.11 10.24
C GLU A 185 -16.28 9.37 9.41
N TYR A 186 -16.33 9.12 8.11
CA TYR A 186 -15.25 9.46 7.19
C TYR A 186 -14.97 10.98 7.15
N LEU A 187 -16.02 11.79 7.04
CA LEU A 187 -15.90 13.25 7.08
C LEU A 187 -15.36 13.75 8.41
N GLU A 188 -15.77 13.13 9.52
CA GLU A 188 -15.23 13.45 10.84
C GLU A 188 -13.74 13.14 10.96
N ILE A 189 -13.30 11.97 10.47
CA ILE A 189 -11.88 11.63 10.43
C ILE A 189 -11.08 12.67 9.63
N ILE A 190 -11.59 13.11 8.47
CA ILE A 190 -10.95 14.15 7.67
C ILE A 190 -10.84 15.47 8.44
N ARG A 191 -11.91 15.93 9.10
CA ARG A 191 -11.88 17.17 9.90
C ARG A 191 -10.81 17.09 11.00
N LEU A 192 -10.80 15.99 11.76
CA LEU A 192 -9.85 15.79 12.84
C LEU A 192 -8.41 15.71 12.32
N TYR A 193 -8.18 15.09 11.17
CA TYR A 193 -6.87 15.02 10.54
C TYR A 193 -6.40 16.40 10.07
N LEU A 194 -7.28 17.21 9.51
CA LEU A 194 -6.97 18.56 9.00
C LEU A 194 -6.96 19.63 10.10
N GLY A 195 -7.33 19.31 11.33
CA GLY A 195 -7.35 20.24 12.47
C GLY A 195 -8.52 21.25 12.45
N HIS A 196 -9.66 20.85 11.89
CA HIS A 196 -10.87 21.66 11.78
C HIS A 196 -11.99 21.19 12.70
#